data_b22ad80d0d4b07bb5d0eaa5ff2960a73
#
_entry.id   b22ad80d0d4b07bb5d0eaa5ff2960a73
#
_cell.length_a   1.000
_cell.length_b   1.000
_cell.length_c   1.000
_cell.angle_alpha   90.00
_cell.angle_beta   90.00
_cell.angle_gamma   90.00
#
_symmetry.space_group_name_H-M   'P 1'
#
loop_
_entity.id
_entity.type
_entity.pdbx_description
1 polymer ?
#
loop_
_entity_poly.entity_id
_entity_poly.type
_entity_poly.pdbx_seq_one_letter_code
_entity_poly.pdbx_strand_id
1 'polypeptide(L)' 'MIKLDIRSLLKAKGKSKYWLYKQLGMSYQNFNRMVNNETKSIRYENIEAMCFLLNCTPNDLFIIDFDES' A
#
# COMPACT_ATOMS: atom_id res chain seq x y z
N MET A 1 -11.27 10.74 -5.10
CA MET A 1 -11.10 9.63 -4.16
C MET A 1 -9.66 9.17 -4.17
N ILE A 2 -9.09 8.99 -3.01
CA ILE A 2 -7.71 8.50 -2.91
C ILE A 2 -7.72 7.01 -2.58
N LYS A 3 -6.81 6.26 -3.17
CA LYS A 3 -6.68 4.85 -2.86
C LYS A 3 -5.23 4.42 -2.95
N LEU A 4 -4.91 3.36 -2.22
CA LEU A 4 -3.59 2.75 -2.20
C LEU A 4 -3.50 1.75 -3.35
N ASP A 5 -2.44 1.83 -4.14
CA ASP A 5 -2.22 0.90 -5.25
C ASP A 5 -0.94 0.10 -5.01
N ILE A 6 -1.02 -0.84 -4.08
CA ILE A 6 0.11 -1.68 -3.74
C ILE A 6 0.30 -2.81 -4.74
N ARG A 7 -0.79 -3.34 -5.30
CA ARG A 7 -0.70 -4.51 -6.17
C ARG A 7 0.14 -4.25 -7.40
N SER A 8 -0.10 -3.12 -8.07
CA SER A 8 0.69 -2.75 -9.25
C SER A 8 2.15 -2.55 -8.90
N LEU A 9 2.41 -1.92 -7.76
CA LEU A 9 3.76 -1.64 -7.34
C LEU A 9 4.52 -2.93 -6.98
N LEU A 10 3.86 -3.84 -6.26
CA LEU A 10 4.47 -5.13 -5.94
C LEU A 10 4.83 -5.91 -7.20
N LYS A 11 3.92 -5.90 -8.18
CA LYS A 11 4.16 -6.56 -9.45
C LYS A 11 5.36 -5.95 -10.16
N ALA A 12 5.45 -4.63 -10.19
CA ALA A 12 6.56 -3.93 -10.82
C ALA A 12 7.88 -4.22 -10.13
N LYS A 13 7.87 -4.43 -8.82
CA LYS A 13 9.08 -4.70 -8.04
C LYS A 13 9.40 -6.19 -7.92
N GLY A 14 8.55 -7.05 -8.46
CA GLY A 14 8.75 -8.50 -8.38
C GLY A 14 8.60 -9.06 -6.98
N LYS A 15 7.74 -8.45 -6.17
CA LYS A 15 7.49 -8.87 -4.79
C LYS A 15 6.07 -9.35 -4.62
N SER A 16 5.85 -10.19 -3.61
CA SER A 16 4.52 -10.72 -3.30
C SER A 16 3.89 -9.95 -2.15
N LYS A 17 2.57 -10.05 -2.04
CA LYS A 17 1.84 -9.51 -0.89
C LYS A 17 2.33 -10.16 0.40
N TYR A 18 2.59 -11.47 0.35
CA TYR A 18 3.08 -12.20 1.51
C TYR A 18 4.39 -11.62 2.01
N TRP A 19 5.32 -11.36 1.09
CA TRP A 19 6.61 -10.76 1.46
C TRP A 19 6.39 -9.42 2.18
N LEU A 20 5.55 -8.56 1.62
CA LEU A 20 5.34 -7.24 2.20
C LEU A 20 4.66 -7.31 3.57
N TYR A 21 3.62 -8.12 3.68
CA TYR A 21 2.90 -8.28 4.93
C TYR A 21 3.82 -8.78 6.05
N LYS A 22 4.70 -9.71 5.73
CA LYS A 22 5.67 -10.21 6.71
C LYS A 22 6.65 -9.13 7.14
N GLN A 23 7.11 -8.31 6.21
CA GLN A 23 8.04 -7.23 6.52
C GLN A 23 7.41 -6.16 7.37
N LEU A 24 6.13 -5.86 7.15
CA LEU A 24 5.44 -4.83 7.90
C LEU A 24 5.06 -5.24 9.31
N GLY A 25 5.02 -6.54 9.58
CA GLY A 25 4.63 -7.03 10.91
C GLY A 25 3.18 -6.79 11.25
N MET A 26 2.33 -6.56 10.25
CA MET A 26 0.90 -6.37 10.45
C MET A 26 0.20 -7.73 10.52
N SER A 27 -0.99 -7.77 11.12
CA SER A 27 -1.83 -8.94 10.98
C SER A 27 -2.27 -9.05 9.52
N TYR A 28 -2.44 -10.28 9.05
CA TYR A 28 -2.85 -10.51 7.67
C TYR A 28 -4.19 -9.83 7.37
N GLN A 29 -5.10 -9.89 8.32
CA GLN A 29 -6.42 -9.29 8.16
C GLN A 29 -6.33 -7.78 7.98
N ASN A 30 -5.55 -7.10 8.81
CA ASN A 30 -5.37 -5.65 8.69
C ASN A 30 -4.65 -5.29 7.40
N PHE A 31 -3.66 -6.08 7.01
CA PHE A 31 -2.94 -5.86 5.77
C PHE A 31 -3.89 -5.96 4.57
N ASN A 32 -4.71 -7.00 4.52
CA ASN A 32 -5.66 -7.18 3.43
C ASN A 32 -6.66 -6.03 3.35
N ARG A 33 -7.16 -5.58 4.48
CA ARG A 33 -8.09 -4.45 4.50
C ARG A 33 -7.44 -3.20 3.92
N MET A 34 -6.18 -2.96 4.29
CA MET A 34 -5.44 -1.81 3.77
C MET A 34 -5.24 -1.92 2.26
N VAL A 35 -4.78 -3.07 1.79
CA VAL A 35 -4.49 -3.28 0.36
C VAL A 35 -5.76 -3.22 -0.48
N ASN A 36 -6.88 -3.66 0.07
CA ASN A 36 -8.17 -3.64 -0.64
C ASN A 36 -8.89 -2.30 -0.48
N ASN A 37 -8.24 -1.32 0.13
CA ASN A 37 -8.80 0.02 0.32
C ASN A 37 -10.09 0.04 1.13
N GLU A 38 -10.14 -0.84 2.13
CA GLU A 38 -11.28 -0.92 3.05
C GLU A 38 -11.08 -0.05 4.28
N THR A 39 -9.90 0.52 4.45
CA THR A 39 -9.60 1.44 5.54
C THR A 39 -9.68 2.88 5.05
N LYS A 40 -9.92 3.81 5.98
CA LYS A 40 -10.02 5.23 5.64
C LYS A 40 -8.80 6.02 6.08
N SER A 41 -7.85 5.35 6.68
CA SER A 41 -6.61 5.98 7.13
C SER A 41 -5.49 4.96 7.11
N ILE A 42 -4.27 5.45 6.98
CA ILE A 42 -3.07 4.62 7.04
C ILE A 42 -2.09 5.35 7.94
N ARG A 43 -1.47 4.62 8.86
CA ARG A 43 -0.50 5.21 9.77
C ARG A 43 0.72 5.66 8.99
N TYR A 44 1.30 6.79 9.40
CA TYR A 44 2.49 7.31 8.76
C TYR A 44 3.64 6.30 8.75
N GLU A 45 3.81 5.59 9.87
CA GLU A 45 4.87 4.60 9.96
C GLU A 45 4.71 3.46 8.95
N ASN A 46 3.47 3.12 8.61
CA ASN A 46 3.25 2.10 7.57
C ASN A 46 3.55 2.65 6.18
N ILE A 47 3.22 3.91 5.92
CA ILE A 47 3.58 4.55 4.65
C ILE A 47 5.09 4.60 4.51
N GLU A 48 5.78 5.03 5.57
CA GLU A 48 7.23 5.13 5.56
C GLU A 48 7.87 3.76 5.33
N ALA A 49 7.39 2.74 6.03
CA ALA A 49 7.93 1.40 5.91
C ALA A 49 7.73 0.85 4.49
N MET A 50 6.55 1.05 3.91
CA MET A 50 6.30 0.58 2.55
C MET A 50 7.20 1.28 1.54
N CYS A 51 7.40 2.58 1.70
CA CYS A 51 8.30 3.31 0.82
C CYS A 51 9.74 2.80 0.93
N PHE A 52 10.18 2.54 2.15
CA PHE A 52 11.52 2.00 2.37
C PHE A 52 11.67 0.61 1.76
N LEU A 53 10.72 -0.28 2.04
CA LEU A 53 10.79 -1.67 1.60
C LEU A 53 10.68 -1.80 0.09
N LEU A 54 9.89 -0.96 -0.54
CA LEU A 54 9.65 -1.01 -1.97
C LEU A 54 10.52 -0.01 -2.75
N ASN A 55 11.37 0.72 -2.04
CA ASN A 55 12.25 1.72 -2.63
C ASN A 55 11.46 2.67 -3.54
N CYS A 56 10.46 3.32 -2.96
CA CYS A 56 9.58 4.22 -3.70
C CYS A 56 9.20 5.40 -2.82
N THR A 57 8.39 6.30 -3.37
CA THR A 57 7.87 7.46 -2.65
C THR A 57 6.37 7.30 -2.43
N PRO A 58 5.76 8.10 -1.54
CA PRO A 58 4.31 8.05 -1.37
C PRO A 58 3.54 8.29 -2.66
N ASN A 59 4.11 9.07 -3.57
CA ASN A 59 3.48 9.31 -4.86
C ASN A 59 3.31 8.02 -5.65
N ASP A 60 4.19 7.06 -5.45
CA ASP A 60 4.11 5.76 -6.13
C ASP A 60 3.07 4.83 -5.48
N LEU A 61 2.75 5.09 -4.20
CA LEU A 61 1.84 4.23 -3.45
C LEU A 61 0.38 4.57 -3.69
N PHE A 62 0.06 5.85 -3.93
CA PHE A 62 -1.31 6.32 -3.94
C PHE A 62 -1.75 6.79 -5.31
N ILE A 63 -3.03 6.59 -5.57
CA ILE A 63 -3.68 7.12 -6.75
C ILE A 63 -4.83 8.01 -6.28
N ILE A 64 -4.93 9.20 -6.83
CA ILE A 64 -6.05 10.08 -6.54
C ILE A 64 -6.89 10.18 -7.82
N ASP A 65 -8.15 9.82 -7.69
CA ASP A 65 -9.08 9.84 -8.80
C ASP A 65 -10.10 10.95 -8.52
N PHE A 66 -10.02 12.02 -9.29
CA PHE A 66 -10.95 13.13 -9.18
C PHE A 66 -12.12 12.84 -10.11
N ASP A 67 -13.15 12.25 -9.57
CA ASP A 67 -14.32 11.89 -10.34
C ASP A 67 -15.11 13.15 -10.68
N GLU A 68 -15.14 13.47 -11.97
CA GLU A 68 -15.79 14.68 -12.45
C GLU A 68 -17.26 14.47 -12.81
N SER A 69 -17.70 13.26 -12.84
CA SER A 69 -19.08 12.96 -13.24
C SER A 69 -20.10 13.24 -12.17
#